data_2695e92c0851a0a3f6afdbc47234956f
#
_entry.id   2695e92c0851a0a3f6afdbc47234956f
#
_cell.length_a   1.000
_cell.length_b   1.000
_cell.length_c   1.000
_cell.angle_alpha   90.00
_cell.angle_beta   90.00
_cell.angle_gamma   90.00
#
_symmetry.space_group_name_H-M   'P 1'
#
loop_
_entity.id
_entity.type
_entity.pdbx_description
1 polymer ?
#
loop_
_entity_poly.entity_id
_entity_poly.type
_entity_poly.pdbx_seq_one_letter_code
_entity_poly.pdbx_strand_id
1 'polypeptide(L)'
;MIERANLSDLEAITQIYNDYILDRSATADMRPVSTKEREPWFNAHGGSRPIFIYKENDEILGYCSLSDFNPKIAYDISVEISIYVAEKALKRGIGKQLLAHSLNEARGLNLKNIIALIFSKNKASLGLFLKFGFEKWGELPGVCLMDGEYKDVVILGLKL
;
A
#
# COMPACT_ATOMS: atom_id res chain seq x y z
N MET A 1 0.57 -17.43 4.56
CA MET A 1 1.99 -17.13 4.89
C MET A 1 2.36 -15.77 4.34
N ILE A 2 3.14 -14.97 5.08
CA ILE A 2 3.65 -13.67 4.61
C ILE A 2 5.14 -13.79 4.40
N GLU A 3 5.61 -13.33 3.23
CA GLU A 3 7.02 -13.35 2.86
C GLU A 3 7.38 -12.11 2.03
N ARG A 4 8.67 -11.82 1.87
CA ARG A 4 9.13 -10.76 0.97
C ARG A 4 8.90 -11.18 -0.48
N ALA A 5 8.37 -10.27 -1.28
CA ALA A 5 8.18 -10.49 -2.70
C ALA A 5 9.51 -10.58 -3.45
N ASN A 6 9.52 -11.40 -4.47
CA ASN A 6 10.60 -11.47 -5.47
C ASN A 6 10.04 -11.12 -6.86
N LEU A 7 10.92 -10.98 -7.84
CA LEU A 7 10.52 -10.51 -9.18
C LEU A 7 9.48 -11.42 -9.85
N SER A 8 9.48 -12.72 -9.58
CA SER A 8 8.49 -13.65 -10.15
C SER A 8 7.07 -13.43 -9.61
N ASP A 9 6.93 -12.72 -8.51
CA ASP A 9 5.62 -12.39 -7.91
C ASP A 9 4.98 -11.14 -8.54
N LEU A 10 5.74 -10.38 -9.35
CA LEU A 10 5.33 -9.08 -9.87
C LEU A 10 4.07 -9.16 -10.74
N GLU A 11 3.89 -10.22 -11.51
CA GLU A 11 2.70 -10.40 -12.35
C GLU A 11 1.43 -10.46 -11.49
N ALA A 12 1.43 -11.29 -10.45
CA ALA A 12 0.29 -11.42 -9.54
C ALA A 12 0.04 -10.12 -8.74
N ILE A 13 1.10 -9.47 -8.28
CA ILE A 13 1.01 -8.16 -7.62
C ILE A 13 0.37 -7.12 -8.56
N THR A 14 0.81 -7.09 -9.82
CA THR A 14 0.29 -6.15 -10.82
C THR A 14 -1.18 -6.42 -11.13
N GLN A 15 -1.59 -7.69 -11.20
CA GLN A 15 -2.99 -8.04 -11.42
C GLN A 15 -3.88 -7.52 -10.27
N ILE A 16 -3.50 -7.76 -9.02
CA ILE A 16 -4.24 -7.25 -7.86
C ILE A 16 -4.35 -5.73 -7.92
N TYR A 17 -3.26 -5.03 -8.25
CA TYR A 17 -3.25 -3.58 -8.38
C TYR A 17 -4.19 -3.07 -9.49
N ASN A 18 -4.18 -3.71 -10.65
CA ASN A 18 -5.03 -3.34 -11.78
C ASN A 18 -6.52 -3.47 -11.46
N ASP A 19 -6.91 -4.45 -10.65
CA ASP A 19 -8.31 -4.59 -10.22
C ASP A 19 -8.78 -3.35 -9.44
N TYR A 20 -7.91 -2.77 -8.59
CA TYR A 20 -8.19 -1.50 -7.88
C TYR A 20 -8.18 -0.27 -8.79
N ILE A 21 -7.39 -0.28 -9.86
CA ILE A 21 -7.45 0.80 -10.86
C ILE A 21 -8.82 0.81 -11.53
N LEU A 22 -9.34 -0.35 -11.90
CA LEU A 22 -10.62 -0.48 -12.58
C LEU A 22 -11.81 -0.06 -11.70
N ASP A 23 -11.76 -0.37 -10.41
CA ASP A 23 -12.85 -0.01 -9.48
C ASP A 23 -12.77 1.41 -8.92
N ARG A 24 -11.69 2.14 -9.16
CA ARG A 24 -11.47 3.53 -8.72
C ARG A 24 -11.46 3.76 -7.21
N SER A 25 -11.28 2.72 -6.40
CA SER A 25 -11.49 2.81 -4.95
C SER A 25 -10.25 3.16 -4.14
N ALA A 26 -9.06 2.82 -4.59
CA ALA A 26 -7.88 2.84 -3.73
C ALA A 26 -6.60 3.41 -4.36
N THR A 27 -6.55 3.66 -5.65
CA THR A 27 -5.39 4.24 -6.32
C THR A 27 -5.79 5.35 -7.28
N ALA A 28 -4.91 6.33 -7.45
CA ALA A 28 -5.11 7.45 -8.38
C ALA A 28 -4.72 7.10 -9.83
N ASP A 29 -4.17 5.94 -10.09
CA ASP A 29 -3.93 5.49 -11.46
C ASP A 29 -5.25 5.31 -12.21
N MET A 30 -5.27 5.77 -13.47
CA MET A 30 -6.50 5.83 -14.28
C MET A 30 -6.60 4.73 -15.33
N ARG A 31 -5.49 4.08 -15.67
CA ARG A 31 -5.46 2.95 -16.61
C ARG A 31 -4.64 1.80 -16.06
N PRO A 32 -5.01 0.56 -16.34
CA PRO A 32 -4.21 -0.61 -16.00
C PRO A 32 -2.78 -0.50 -16.54
N VAL A 33 -1.84 -1.05 -15.79
CA VAL A 33 -0.42 -1.09 -16.13
C VAL A 33 0.00 -2.52 -16.45
N SER A 34 0.95 -2.69 -17.36
CA SER A 34 1.55 -4.01 -17.62
C SER A 34 2.56 -4.38 -16.53
N THR A 35 2.88 -5.65 -16.41
CA THR A 35 3.96 -6.12 -15.54
C THR A 35 5.28 -5.42 -15.86
N LYS A 36 5.60 -5.25 -17.15
CA LYS A 36 6.80 -4.55 -17.60
C LYS A 36 6.82 -3.07 -17.19
N GLU A 37 5.69 -2.37 -17.31
CA GLU A 37 5.57 -0.97 -16.87
C GLU A 37 5.74 -0.84 -15.35
N ARG A 38 5.47 -1.92 -14.60
CA ARG A 38 5.58 -1.96 -13.15
C ARG A 38 6.96 -2.36 -12.62
N GLU A 39 7.83 -2.93 -13.46
CA GLU A 39 9.20 -3.32 -13.06
C GLU A 39 10.00 -2.20 -12.39
N PRO A 40 10.02 -0.94 -12.90
CA PRO A 40 10.75 0.14 -12.23
C PRO A 40 10.27 0.39 -10.79
N TRP A 41 8.95 0.32 -10.56
CA TRP A 41 8.39 0.41 -9.22
C TRP A 41 8.90 -0.73 -8.33
N PHE A 42 8.86 -1.97 -8.82
CA PHE A 42 9.36 -3.13 -8.07
C PHE A 42 10.85 -3.00 -7.75
N ASN A 43 11.65 -2.60 -8.73
CA ASN A 43 13.10 -2.45 -8.59
C ASN A 43 13.51 -1.28 -7.67
N ALA A 44 12.62 -0.32 -7.44
CA ALA A 44 12.82 0.74 -6.45
C ALA A 44 12.66 0.24 -5.00
N HIS A 45 12.18 -0.98 -4.82
CA HIS A 45 11.99 -1.62 -3.53
C HIS A 45 13.15 -2.57 -3.21
N GLY A 46 13.37 -2.81 -1.91
CA GLY A 46 14.44 -3.66 -1.39
C GLY A 46 14.98 -3.09 -0.08
N GLY A 47 15.79 -3.82 0.63
CA GLY A 47 16.37 -3.35 1.88
C GLY A 47 15.33 -2.84 2.88
N SER A 48 15.36 -1.52 3.15
CA SER A 48 14.43 -0.84 4.05
C SER A 48 13.09 -0.44 3.40
N ARG A 49 12.88 -0.79 2.15
CA ARG A 49 11.65 -0.56 1.37
C ARG A 49 11.08 -1.89 0.86
N PRO A 50 10.66 -2.80 1.76
CA PRO A 50 10.21 -4.13 1.34
C PRO A 50 8.82 -4.09 0.69
N ILE A 51 8.58 -5.11 -0.15
CA ILE A 51 7.24 -5.53 -0.53
C ILE A 51 6.99 -6.87 0.14
N PHE A 52 5.88 -7.00 0.85
CA PHE A 52 5.42 -8.25 1.46
C PHE A 52 4.20 -8.77 0.72
N ILE A 53 4.17 -10.09 0.48
CA ILE A 53 3.02 -10.76 -0.12
C ILE A 53 2.39 -11.72 0.90
N TYR A 54 1.07 -11.85 0.82
CA TYR A 54 0.33 -12.91 1.51
C TYR A 54 0.03 -14.02 0.51
N LYS A 55 0.58 -15.18 0.76
CA LYS A 55 0.44 -16.37 -0.10
C LYS A 55 -0.31 -17.50 0.61
N GLU A 56 -1.21 -18.15 -0.10
CA GLU A 56 -1.95 -19.32 0.35
C GLU A 56 -2.12 -20.28 -0.84
N ASN A 57 -1.73 -21.56 -0.65
CA ASN A 57 -1.74 -22.57 -1.72
C ASN A 57 -1.07 -22.10 -3.02
N ASP A 58 0.12 -21.51 -2.89
CA ASP A 58 0.92 -20.93 -3.98
C ASP A 58 0.25 -19.76 -4.72
N GLU A 59 -0.87 -19.26 -4.23
CA GLU A 59 -1.56 -18.10 -4.78
C GLU A 59 -1.31 -16.85 -3.93
N ILE A 60 -0.97 -15.73 -4.58
CA ILE A 60 -0.84 -14.42 -3.92
C ILE A 60 -2.22 -13.79 -3.80
N LEU A 61 -2.65 -13.54 -2.58
CA LEU A 61 -3.97 -12.99 -2.26
C LEU A 61 -3.93 -11.54 -1.77
N GLY A 62 -2.76 -10.97 -1.63
CA GLY A 62 -2.59 -9.57 -1.23
C GLY A 62 -1.13 -9.21 -1.09
N TYR A 63 -0.85 -7.92 -1.09
CA TYR A 63 0.50 -7.41 -0.85
C TYR A 63 0.47 -6.09 -0.09
N CYS A 64 1.60 -5.78 0.53
CA CYS A 64 1.87 -4.52 1.19
C CYS A 64 3.24 -4.02 0.74
N SER A 65 3.34 -2.75 0.40
CA SER A 65 4.62 -2.11 0.06
C SER A 65 4.94 -0.97 1.00
N LEU A 66 6.22 -0.87 1.36
CA LEU A 66 6.81 0.31 2.01
C LEU A 66 7.65 1.03 0.96
N SER A 67 7.22 2.20 0.55
CA SER A 67 7.86 3.00 -0.49
C SER A 67 8.46 4.27 0.10
N ASP A 68 9.38 4.93 -0.60
CA ASP A 68 9.85 6.25 -0.20
C ASP A 68 8.67 7.22 -0.11
N PHE A 69 8.55 7.90 1.03
CA PHE A 69 7.60 9.00 1.16
C PHE A 69 8.03 10.22 0.34
N ASN A 70 9.33 10.49 0.33
CA ASN A 70 9.95 11.58 -0.44
C ASN A 70 11.38 11.18 -0.80
N PRO A 71 11.87 11.45 -2.02
CA PRO A 71 13.18 10.99 -2.46
C PRO A 71 14.38 11.71 -1.81
N LYS A 72 14.14 12.80 -1.05
CA LYS A 72 15.22 13.52 -0.37
C LYS A 72 15.69 12.75 0.86
N ILE A 73 17.00 12.67 1.06
CA ILE A 73 17.63 11.85 2.11
C ILE A 73 17.14 12.14 3.54
N ALA A 74 16.74 13.38 3.83
CA ALA A 74 16.19 13.73 5.13
C ALA A 74 14.88 12.97 5.47
N TYR A 75 14.20 12.42 4.46
CA TYR A 75 12.98 11.61 4.61
C TYR A 75 13.23 10.10 4.67
N ASP A 76 14.48 9.63 4.70
CA ASP A 76 14.80 8.19 4.74
C ASP A 76 14.20 7.47 5.96
N ILE A 77 13.89 8.20 7.02
CA ILE A 77 13.22 7.69 8.20
C ILE A 77 11.70 7.52 8.05
N SER A 78 11.16 7.90 6.92
CA SER A 78 9.71 7.92 6.65
C SER A 78 9.36 7.14 5.39
N VAL A 79 8.33 6.31 5.47
CA VAL A 79 7.83 5.53 4.34
C VAL A 79 6.34 5.75 4.15
N GLU A 80 5.90 5.60 2.90
CA GLU A 80 4.49 5.44 2.55
C GLU A 80 4.15 3.95 2.50
N ILE A 81 3.05 3.58 3.13
CA ILE A 81 2.53 2.22 3.13
C ILE A 81 1.31 2.11 2.23
N SER A 82 1.27 1.07 1.40
CA SER A 82 0.11 0.71 0.59
C SER A 82 -0.21 -0.76 0.77
N ILE A 83 -1.51 -1.09 0.88
CA ILE A 83 -2.00 -2.47 1.05
C ILE A 83 -3.11 -2.72 0.03
N TYR A 84 -3.00 -3.83 -0.68
CA TYR A 84 -4.01 -4.29 -1.63
C TYR A 84 -4.29 -5.77 -1.41
N VAL A 85 -5.56 -6.14 -1.38
CA VAL A 85 -6.01 -7.54 -1.19
C VAL A 85 -6.89 -7.93 -2.36
N ALA A 86 -6.66 -9.09 -2.94
CA ALA A 86 -7.47 -9.59 -4.05
C ALA A 86 -8.96 -9.65 -3.66
N GLU A 87 -9.86 -9.28 -4.57
CA GLU A 87 -11.30 -9.17 -4.30
C GLU A 87 -11.86 -10.44 -3.65
N LYS A 88 -11.52 -11.61 -4.20
CA LYS A 88 -11.95 -12.92 -3.68
C LYS A 88 -11.47 -13.24 -2.27
N ALA A 89 -10.51 -12.49 -1.76
CA ALA A 89 -9.89 -12.68 -0.45
C ALA A 89 -10.23 -11.56 0.55
N LEU A 90 -11.10 -10.64 0.17
CA LEU A 90 -11.56 -9.56 1.05
C LEU A 90 -12.30 -10.13 2.29
N LYS A 91 -12.26 -9.36 3.38
CA LYS A 91 -12.92 -9.71 4.67
C LYS A 91 -12.37 -10.97 5.35
N ARG A 92 -11.28 -11.55 4.86
CA ARG A 92 -10.59 -12.70 5.47
C ARG A 92 -9.48 -12.30 6.46
N GLY A 93 -9.32 -11.02 6.72
CA GLY A 93 -8.29 -10.50 7.64
C GLY A 93 -6.88 -10.41 7.04
N ILE A 94 -6.72 -10.60 5.73
CA ILE A 94 -5.41 -10.57 5.06
C ILE A 94 -4.76 -9.19 5.17
N GLY A 95 -5.51 -8.11 4.93
CA GLY A 95 -5.00 -6.75 5.08
C GLY A 95 -4.52 -6.46 6.51
N LYS A 96 -5.24 -6.98 7.51
CA LYS A 96 -4.84 -6.87 8.92
C LYS A 96 -3.51 -7.60 9.19
N GLN A 97 -3.34 -8.80 8.64
CA GLN A 97 -2.11 -9.59 8.81
C GLN A 97 -0.93 -8.92 8.11
N LEU A 98 -1.12 -8.44 6.88
CA LEU A 98 -0.10 -7.70 6.13
C LEU A 98 0.32 -6.42 6.88
N LEU A 99 -0.63 -5.65 7.39
CA LEU A 99 -0.33 -4.44 8.15
C LEU A 99 0.44 -4.76 9.42
N ALA A 100 -0.01 -5.72 10.21
CA ALA A 100 0.67 -6.14 11.44
C ALA A 100 2.12 -6.59 11.17
N HIS A 101 2.32 -7.41 10.14
CA HIS A 101 3.64 -7.88 9.73
C HIS A 101 4.54 -6.71 9.31
N SER A 102 4.03 -5.84 8.44
CA SER A 102 4.80 -4.69 7.92
C SER A 102 5.22 -3.72 9.03
N LEU A 103 4.36 -3.46 10.02
CA LEU A 103 4.68 -2.61 11.16
C LEU A 103 5.77 -3.24 12.05
N ASN A 104 5.70 -4.55 12.24
CA ASN A 104 6.73 -5.28 12.99
C ASN A 104 8.10 -5.20 12.30
N GLU A 105 8.14 -5.48 11.00
CA GLU A 105 9.37 -5.40 10.20
C GLU A 105 9.93 -3.97 10.14
N ALA A 106 9.07 -2.97 9.97
CA ALA A 106 9.46 -1.56 9.88
C ALA A 106 10.25 -1.09 11.12
N ARG A 107 9.92 -1.59 12.31
CA ARG A 107 10.66 -1.26 13.54
C ARG A 107 12.11 -1.72 13.48
N GLY A 108 12.40 -2.84 12.83
CA GLY A 108 13.75 -3.36 12.62
C GLY A 108 14.54 -2.65 11.51
N LEU A 109 13.88 -1.81 10.71
CA LEU A 109 14.49 -1.12 9.56
C LEU A 109 14.91 0.32 9.84
N ASN A 110 15.00 0.73 11.11
CA ASN A 110 15.32 2.10 11.53
C ASN A 110 14.33 3.18 11.02
N LEU A 111 13.15 2.78 10.63
CA LEU A 111 12.07 3.69 10.25
C LEU A 111 11.45 4.31 11.51
N LYS A 112 11.00 5.56 11.38
CA LYS A 112 10.38 6.34 12.47
C LYS A 112 8.93 6.70 12.18
N ASN A 113 8.57 6.83 10.92
CA ASN A 113 7.24 7.24 10.50
C ASN A 113 6.72 6.36 9.39
N ILE A 114 5.46 5.97 9.51
CA ILE A 114 4.72 5.33 8.42
C ILE A 114 3.53 6.21 8.08
N ILE A 115 3.39 6.52 6.79
CA ILE A 115 2.36 7.41 6.27
C ILE A 115 1.49 6.63 5.29
N ALA A 116 0.17 6.77 5.41
CA ALA A 116 -0.79 6.20 4.48
C ALA A 116 -1.62 7.33 3.84
N LEU A 117 -1.69 7.34 2.52
CA LEU A 117 -2.53 8.25 1.75
C LEU A 117 -3.78 7.47 1.29
N ILE A 118 -4.94 7.86 1.78
CA ILE A 118 -6.17 7.09 1.62
C ILE A 118 -7.29 8.02 1.14
N PHE A 119 -8.01 7.64 0.09
CA PHE A 119 -9.20 8.37 -0.31
C PHE A 119 -10.20 8.44 0.85
N SER A 120 -10.77 9.62 1.09
CA SER A 120 -11.69 9.84 2.22
C SER A 120 -12.93 8.94 2.18
N LYS A 121 -13.33 8.48 1.00
CA LYS A 121 -14.44 7.55 0.81
C LYS A 121 -14.07 6.08 1.06
N ASN A 122 -12.79 5.75 1.12
CA ASN A 122 -12.33 4.37 1.40
C ASN A 122 -12.38 4.07 2.90
N LYS A 123 -13.59 3.89 3.42
CA LYS A 123 -13.83 3.69 4.86
C LYS A 123 -13.22 2.40 5.40
N ALA A 124 -13.16 1.35 4.59
CA ALA A 124 -12.55 0.08 4.98
C ALA A 124 -11.06 0.23 5.27
N SER A 125 -10.33 0.92 4.39
CA SER A 125 -8.91 1.19 4.58
C SER A 125 -8.66 2.12 5.76
N LEU A 126 -9.38 3.24 5.85
CA LEU A 126 -9.28 4.16 7.00
C LEU A 126 -9.51 3.43 8.32
N GLY A 127 -10.56 2.62 8.41
CA GLY A 127 -10.87 1.83 9.60
C GLY A 127 -9.78 0.83 9.97
N LEU A 128 -9.17 0.18 8.99
CA LEU A 128 -8.05 -0.74 9.21
C LEU A 128 -6.86 -0.03 9.85
N PHE A 129 -6.38 1.06 9.24
CA PHE A 129 -5.21 1.79 9.72
C PHE A 129 -5.45 2.43 11.10
N LEU A 130 -6.63 3.01 11.35
CA LEU A 130 -6.98 3.58 12.65
C LEU A 130 -6.94 2.54 13.78
N LYS A 131 -7.36 1.30 13.52
CA LYS A 131 -7.28 0.19 14.49
C LYS A 131 -5.84 -0.17 14.89
N PHE A 132 -4.86 0.17 14.06
CA PHE A 132 -3.43 -0.06 14.33
C PHE A 132 -2.72 1.16 14.94
N GLY A 133 -3.48 2.16 15.38
CA GLY A 133 -2.94 3.32 16.06
C GLY A 133 -2.49 4.46 15.13
N PHE A 134 -2.79 4.37 13.83
CA PHE A 134 -2.60 5.51 12.94
C PHE A 134 -3.50 6.66 13.35
N GLU A 135 -3.01 7.87 13.19
CA GLU A 135 -3.73 9.11 13.49
C GLU A 135 -3.87 9.94 12.22
N LYS A 136 -4.90 10.77 12.15
CA LYS A 136 -5.08 11.72 11.06
C LYS A 136 -4.06 12.84 11.20
N TRP A 137 -3.12 12.92 10.24
CA TRP A 137 -2.13 13.99 10.18
C TRP A 137 -2.50 15.11 9.22
N GLY A 138 -3.46 14.89 8.35
CA GLY A 138 -3.93 15.91 7.45
C GLY A 138 -4.99 15.40 6.47
N GLU A 139 -5.46 16.33 5.66
CA GLU A 139 -6.43 16.07 4.59
C GLU A 139 -6.15 17.00 3.41
N LEU A 140 -6.24 16.44 2.22
CA LEU A 140 -6.02 17.14 0.95
C LEU A 140 -7.35 17.18 0.20
N PRO A 141 -8.08 18.30 0.25
CA PRO A 141 -9.40 18.39 -0.37
C PRO A 141 -9.30 18.51 -1.90
N GLY A 142 -10.02 17.65 -2.62
CA GLY A 142 -10.18 17.71 -4.07
C GLY A 142 -8.88 17.59 -4.86
N VAL A 143 -7.87 16.88 -4.34
CA VAL A 143 -6.52 16.82 -4.95
C VAL A 143 -6.40 15.85 -6.13
N CYS A 144 -7.38 14.95 -6.28
CA CYS A 144 -7.43 14.02 -7.42
C CYS A 144 -8.73 14.25 -8.20
N LEU A 145 -8.60 14.29 -9.53
CA LEU A 145 -9.75 14.31 -10.44
C LEU A 145 -9.84 12.97 -11.16
N MET A 146 -10.91 12.22 -10.92
CA MET A 146 -11.11 10.88 -11.47
C MET A 146 -12.53 10.77 -12.04
N ASP A 147 -12.62 10.53 -13.36
CA ASP A 147 -13.90 10.39 -14.06
C ASP A 147 -14.87 11.58 -13.80
N GLY A 148 -14.33 12.80 -13.76
CA GLY A 148 -15.10 14.03 -13.51
C GLY A 148 -15.45 14.29 -12.04
N GLU A 149 -14.97 13.45 -11.11
CA GLU A 149 -15.21 13.60 -9.67
C GLU A 149 -13.91 13.99 -8.95
N TYR A 150 -13.97 15.04 -8.13
CA TYR A 150 -12.88 15.40 -7.23
C TYR A 150 -12.86 14.49 -6.02
N LYS A 151 -11.66 13.99 -5.67
CA LYS A 151 -11.45 13.10 -4.54
C LYS A 151 -10.58 13.78 -3.48
N ASP A 152 -11.00 13.65 -2.23
CA ASP A 152 -10.20 14.06 -1.08
C ASP A 152 -9.28 12.91 -0.66
N VAL A 153 -8.06 13.24 -0.22
CA VAL A 153 -7.10 12.29 0.31
C VAL A 153 -6.86 12.60 1.79
N VAL A 154 -7.02 11.58 2.64
CA VAL A 154 -6.69 11.64 4.05
C VAL A 154 -5.26 11.16 4.25
N ILE A 155 -4.49 11.91 5.01
CA ILE A 155 -3.14 11.53 5.43
C ILE A 155 -3.23 10.93 6.82
N LEU A 156 -2.98 9.64 6.94
CA LEU A 156 -2.82 8.96 8.22
C LEU A 156 -1.33 8.71 8.49
N GLY A 157 -0.93 8.81 9.73
CA GLY A 157 0.45 8.58 10.13
C GLY A 157 0.59 7.82 11.43
N LEU A 158 1.70 7.11 11.55
CA LEU A 158 2.09 6.37 12.75
C LEU A 158 3.55 6.65 13.07
N LYS A 159 3.82 7.01 14.32
CA LYS A 159 5.18 7.01 14.91
C LYS A 159 5.53 5.59 15.35
N LEU A 160 6.68 5.10 14.93
CA LEU A 160 7.18 3.78 15.33
C LEU A 160 7.96 3.81 16.65
#